data_85672b0359ee6938571450d43aa24553
#
_entry.id   85672b0359ee6938571450d43aa24553
#
_cell.length_a   1.000
_cell.length_b   1.000
_cell.length_c   1.000
_cell.angle_alpha   90.00
_cell.angle_beta   90.00
_cell.angle_gamma   90.00
#
_symmetry.space_group_name_H-M   'P 1'
#
loop_
_entity.id
_entity.type
_entity.pdbx_description
1 polymer ?
#
loop_
_entity_poly.entity_id
_entity_poly.type
_entity_poly.pdbx_seq_one_letter_code
_entity_poly.pdbx_strand_id
1 'polypeptide(L)'
;MEVNLDDWYRPEVDRKTLKVLSKRRDLPGLIHFSFYFLSLFISGYLAYATLGTWWTYLFFFIYGTIYAFSVANWHETVHRTAFRTRWINEFFYHISSFMCDFEGFRWRWSHTFHHSKTLQTEDDYDHEIQVSRPIELFAFFLNFIPLTDLLYPHKLIKFEVLKHAFGKFTPVIDITAPKEEKKKILWNSRLYVFIWLSVLSLIHI
;
A
#
# COMPACT_ATOMS: atom_id res chain seq x y z
N MET A 1 8.00 -28.09 14.60
CA MET A 1 6.72 -28.83 14.43
C MET A 1 6.31 -28.57 12.99
N GLU A 2 6.50 -29.54 12.11
CA GLU A 2 6.06 -29.42 10.71
C GLU A 2 4.52 -29.35 10.71
N VAL A 3 3.97 -28.23 10.28
CA VAL A 3 2.52 -28.09 10.12
C VAL A 3 2.11 -28.86 8.89
N ASN A 4 1.38 -29.95 9.09
CA ASN A 4 0.83 -30.72 7.96
C ASN A 4 -0.33 -29.92 7.37
N LEU A 5 -0.09 -29.33 6.18
CA LEU A 5 -1.09 -28.52 5.47
C LEU A 5 -2.30 -29.35 4.96
N ASP A 6 -2.19 -30.67 4.96
CA ASP A 6 -3.28 -31.58 4.56
C ASP A 6 -4.37 -31.69 5.64
N ASP A 7 -4.05 -31.36 6.90
CA ASP A 7 -4.99 -31.39 8.03
C ASP A 7 -5.85 -30.11 8.16
N TRP A 8 -5.69 -29.14 7.24
CA TRP A 8 -6.48 -27.92 7.28
C TRP A 8 -7.91 -28.19 6.83
N TYR A 9 -8.88 -27.69 7.63
CA TYR A 9 -10.28 -27.75 7.29
C TYR A 9 -10.52 -27.08 5.92
N ARG A 10 -11.04 -27.84 4.98
CA ARG A 10 -11.46 -27.36 3.66
C ARG A 10 -12.97 -27.39 3.59
N PRO A 11 -13.67 -26.23 3.64
CA PRO A 11 -15.13 -26.23 3.52
C PRO A 11 -15.55 -26.76 2.15
N GLU A 12 -16.61 -27.56 2.12
CA GLU A 12 -17.25 -27.96 0.87
C GLU A 12 -17.97 -26.77 0.29
N VAL A 13 -17.47 -26.20 -0.80
CA VAL A 13 -18.09 -25.09 -1.52
C VAL A 13 -18.49 -25.57 -2.90
N ASP A 14 -19.78 -25.36 -3.26
CA ASP A 14 -20.24 -25.65 -4.62
C ASP A 14 -19.45 -24.82 -5.64
N ARG A 15 -18.77 -25.52 -6.56
CA ARG A 15 -17.90 -24.90 -7.57
C ARG A 15 -18.65 -23.94 -8.51
N LYS A 16 -19.93 -24.21 -8.79
CA LYS A 16 -20.75 -23.33 -9.66
C LYS A 16 -21.05 -22.02 -8.96
N THR A 17 -21.45 -22.09 -7.69
CA THR A 17 -21.67 -20.92 -6.83
C THR A 17 -20.41 -20.11 -6.66
N LEU A 18 -19.27 -20.76 -6.35
CA LEU A 18 -17.97 -20.10 -6.23
C LEU A 18 -17.59 -19.37 -7.52
N LYS A 19 -17.77 -19.99 -8.69
CA LYS A 19 -17.48 -19.37 -9.99
C LYS A 19 -18.34 -18.14 -10.26
N VAL A 20 -19.61 -18.14 -9.84
CA VAL A 20 -20.52 -16.99 -9.97
C VAL A 20 -20.10 -15.86 -9.05
N LEU A 21 -19.81 -16.17 -7.77
CA LEU A 21 -19.41 -15.19 -6.76
C LEU A 21 -18.05 -14.57 -7.09
N SER A 22 -17.12 -15.36 -7.64
CA SER A 22 -15.76 -14.90 -8.02
C SER A 22 -15.73 -14.14 -9.36
N LYS A 23 -16.88 -13.93 -10.02
CA LYS A 23 -16.92 -13.25 -11.32
C LYS A 23 -16.63 -11.77 -11.18
N ARG A 24 -15.49 -11.36 -11.68
CA ARG A 24 -15.07 -9.95 -11.69
C ARG A 24 -15.93 -9.10 -12.62
N ARG A 25 -16.20 -7.87 -12.22
CA ARG A 25 -16.94 -6.85 -12.97
C ARG A 25 -16.25 -5.51 -12.79
N ASP A 26 -16.34 -4.62 -13.79
CA ASP A 26 -15.72 -3.29 -13.70
C ASP A 26 -16.60 -2.30 -12.94
N LEU A 27 -17.92 -2.36 -13.14
CA LEU A 27 -18.86 -1.38 -12.60
C LEU A 27 -18.80 -1.23 -11.05
N PRO A 28 -18.82 -2.31 -10.24
CA PRO A 28 -18.69 -2.17 -8.79
C PRO A 28 -17.38 -1.49 -8.36
N GLY A 29 -16.28 -1.86 -9.01
CA GLY A 29 -14.97 -1.23 -8.77
C GLY A 29 -14.98 0.26 -9.14
N LEU A 30 -15.52 0.61 -10.31
CA LEU A 30 -15.63 2.02 -10.74
C LEU A 30 -16.48 2.85 -9.77
N ILE A 31 -17.62 2.32 -9.31
CA ILE A 31 -18.47 3.02 -8.31
C ILE A 31 -17.69 3.24 -7.02
N HIS A 32 -17.02 2.21 -6.50
CA HIS A 32 -16.24 2.30 -5.27
C HIS A 32 -15.12 3.35 -5.39
N PHE A 33 -14.30 3.27 -6.43
CA PHE A 33 -13.18 4.20 -6.62
C PHE A 33 -13.65 5.62 -6.92
N SER A 34 -14.74 5.79 -7.68
CA SER A 34 -15.33 7.12 -7.91
C SER A 34 -15.83 7.74 -6.61
N PHE A 35 -16.51 6.98 -5.78
CA PHE A 35 -16.97 7.46 -4.46
C PHE A 35 -15.78 7.80 -3.54
N TYR A 36 -14.75 6.95 -3.51
CA TYR A 36 -13.55 7.18 -2.74
C TYR A 36 -12.84 8.49 -3.13
N PHE A 37 -12.53 8.67 -4.42
CA PHE A 37 -11.84 9.87 -4.89
C PHE A 37 -12.69 11.13 -4.78
N LEU A 38 -14.01 11.04 -5.01
CA LEU A 38 -14.92 12.17 -4.80
C LEU A 38 -14.95 12.58 -3.33
N SER A 39 -15.05 11.65 -2.41
CA SER A 39 -15.02 11.91 -0.97
C SER A 39 -13.70 12.53 -0.53
N LEU A 40 -12.57 12.02 -1.06
CA LEU A 40 -11.24 12.57 -0.82
C LEU A 40 -11.12 14.01 -1.34
N PHE A 41 -11.60 14.26 -2.55
CA PHE A 41 -11.59 15.61 -3.15
C PHE A 41 -12.44 16.58 -2.34
N ILE A 42 -13.69 16.21 -2.00
CA ILE A 42 -14.60 17.08 -1.24
C ILE A 42 -14.01 17.38 0.14
N SER A 43 -13.54 16.38 0.87
CA SER A 43 -12.97 16.59 2.21
C SER A 43 -11.69 17.43 2.17
N GLY A 44 -10.82 17.19 1.18
CA GLY A 44 -9.61 18.00 0.96
C GLY A 44 -9.94 19.46 0.61
N TYR A 45 -10.94 19.69 -0.26
CA TYR A 45 -11.42 21.02 -0.58
C TYR A 45 -12.00 21.74 0.66
N LEU A 46 -12.81 21.05 1.47
CA LEU A 46 -13.35 21.61 2.71
C LEU A 46 -12.24 21.91 3.71
N ALA A 47 -11.23 21.06 3.84
CA ALA A 47 -10.07 21.33 4.68
C ALA A 47 -9.32 22.59 4.23
N TYR A 48 -9.14 22.76 2.91
CA TYR A 48 -8.52 23.95 2.33
C TYR A 48 -9.40 25.22 2.51
N ALA A 49 -10.68 25.13 2.21
CA ALA A 49 -11.61 26.27 2.27
C ALA A 49 -11.85 26.79 3.70
N THR A 50 -11.58 25.97 4.71
CA THR A 50 -11.76 26.33 6.12
C THR A 50 -10.46 26.69 6.83
N LEU A 51 -9.35 26.86 6.10
CA LEU A 51 -8.05 27.20 6.67
C LEU A 51 -8.15 28.44 7.58
N GLY A 52 -7.53 28.36 8.77
CA GLY A 52 -7.57 29.41 9.78
C GLY A 52 -8.79 29.38 10.70
N THR A 53 -9.72 28.43 10.53
CA THR A 53 -10.87 28.23 11.42
C THR A 53 -10.77 26.92 12.18
N TRP A 54 -11.60 26.73 13.22
CA TRP A 54 -11.67 25.45 13.94
C TRP A 54 -12.17 24.29 13.07
N TRP A 55 -12.94 24.54 12.03
CA TRP A 55 -13.40 23.54 11.07
C TRP A 55 -12.25 22.90 10.29
N THR A 56 -11.12 23.58 10.17
CA THR A 56 -9.90 23.04 9.55
C THR A 56 -9.50 21.72 10.17
N TYR A 57 -9.47 21.62 11.50
CA TYR A 57 -9.08 20.40 12.20
C TYR A 57 -10.02 19.23 11.91
N LEU A 58 -11.34 19.50 11.91
CA LEU A 58 -12.33 18.48 11.60
C LEU A 58 -12.17 17.96 10.16
N PHE A 59 -12.06 18.86 9.19
CA PHE A 59 -11.96 18.44 7.79
C PHE A 59 -10.61 17.81 7.46
N PHE A 60 -9.50 18.20 8.08
CA PHE A 60 -8.23 17.48 7.97
C PHE A 60 -8.30 16.08 8.58
N PHE A 61 -8.98 15.91 9.71
CA PHE A 61 -9.20 14.60 10.31
C PHE A 61 -10.02 13.69 9.38
N ILE A 62 -11.12 14.19 8.81
CA ILE A 62 -11.95 13.47 7.86
C ILE A 62 -11.14 13.12 6.60
N TYR A 63 -10.42 14.08 6.04
CA TYR A 63 -9.56 13.85 4.88
C TYR A 63 -8.51 12.79 5.14
N GLY A 64 -7.79 12.88 6.27
CA GLY A 64 -6.76 11.90 6.65
C GLY A 64 -7.34 10.51 6.87
N THR A 65 -8.55 10.42 7.47
CA THR A 65 -9.25 9.15 7.65
C THR A 65 -9.59 8.52 6.29
N ILE A 66 -10.18 9.29 5.37
CA ILE A 66 -10.49 8.81 4.01
C ILE A 66 -9.20 8.43 3.27
N TYR A 67 -8.15 9.26 3.39
CA TYR A 67 -6.87 9.01 2.74
C TYR A 67 -6.24 7.67 3.21
N ALA A 68 -6.37 7.33 4.49
CA ALA A 68 -5.84 6.08 5.04
C ALA A 68 -6.45 4.82 4.37
N PHE A 69 -7.66 4.90 3.82
CA PHE A 69 -8.25 3.81 3.04
C PHE A 69 -7.54 3.55 1.70
N SER A 70 -6.58 4.39 1.30
CA SER A 70 -5.72 4.09 0.14
C SER A 70 -5.00 2.74 0.26
N VAL A 71 -4.66 2.31 1.48
CA VAL A 71 -4.06 1.00 1.75
C VAL A 71 -5.02 -0.13 1.39
N ALA A 72 -6.29 -0.02 1.74
CA ALA A 72 -7.30 -1.02 1.36
C ALA A 72 -7.48 -1.06 -0.17
N ASN A 73 -7.55 0.08 -0.81
CA ASN A 73 -7.63 0.19 -2.28
C ASN A 73 -6.40 -0.41 -2.97
N TRP A 74 -5.21 -0.17 -2.43
CA TRP A 74 -3.98 -0.79 -2.88
C TRP A 74 -4.07 -2.32 -2.75
N HIS A 75 -4.51 -2.83 -1.58
CA HIS A 75 -4.60 -4.25 -1.30
C HIS A 75 -5.54 -4.97 -2.29
N GLU A 76 -6.72 -4.44 -2.54
CA GLU A 76 -7.67 -5.03 -3.50
C GLU A 76 -7.14 -5.02 -4.95
N THR A 77 -6.45 -3.96 -5.32
CA THR A 77 -5.92 -3.82 -6.68
C THR A 77 -4.62 -4.58 -6.92
N VAL A 78 -3.79 -4.83 -5.89
CA VAL A 78 -2.59 -5.66 -6.01
C VAL A 78 -2.94 -7.09 -6.40
N HIS A 79 -4.07 -7.62 -5.90
CA HIS A 79 -4.60 -8.94 -6.25
C HIS A 79 -5.28 -8.97 -7.62
N ARG A 80 -5.47 -7.83 -8.27
CA ARG A 80 -6.23 -7.73 -9.54
C ARG A 80 -7.66 -8.24 -9.43
N THR A 81 -8.28 -8.06 -8.27
CA THR A 81 -9.64 -8.52 -7.97
C THR A 81 -10.68 -7.43 -8.12
N ALA A 82 -10.30 -6.17 -7.94
CA ALA A 82 -11.19 -5.02 -7.97
C ALA A 82 -11.88 -4.80 -9.33
N PHE A 83 -11.22 -5.16 -10.45
CA PHE A 83 -11.73 -4.96 -11.80
C PHE A 83 -11.57 -6.19 -12.67
N ARG A 84 -12.49 -6.36 -13.64
CA ARG A 84 -12.33 -7.34 -14.71
C ARG A 84 -11.28 -6.89 -15.71
N THR A 85 -11.30 -5.60 -16.09
CA THR A 85 -10.41 -5.01 -17.07
C THR A 85 -9.04 -4.73 -16.46
N ARG A 86 -8.01 -5.39 -16.96
CA ARG A 86 -6.67 -5.38 -16.37
C ARG A 86 -6.05 -3.98 -16.30
N TRP A 87 -6.14 -3.18 -17.37
CA TRP A 87 -5.51 -1.86 -17.39
C TRP A 87 -6.17 -0.89 -16.38
N ILE A 88 -7.48 -1.00 -16.14
CA ILE A 88 -8.19 -0.20 -15.12
C ILE A 88 -7.65 -0.58 -13.74
N ASN A 89 -7.49 -1.88 -13.49
CA ASN A 89 -6.94 -2.35 -12.22
C ASN A 89 -5.50 -1.84 -12.01
N GLU A 90 -4.63 -1.93 -13.04
CA GLU A 90 -3.25 -1.44 -12.94
C GLU A 90 -3.20 0.08 -12.73
N PHE A 91 -4.09 0.84 -13.38
CA PHE A 91 -4.19 2.29 -13.19
C PHE A 91 -4.48 2.64 -11.72
N PHE A 92 -5.53 2.08 -11.14
CA PHE A 92 -5.87 2.34 -9.74
C PHE A 92 -4.84 1.73 -8.76
N TYR A 93 -4.24 0.61 -9.12
CA TYR A 93 -3.14 0.03 -8.36
C TYR A 93 -1.97 1.01 -8.20
N HIS A 94 -1.48 1.56 -9.29
CA HIS A 94 -0.33 2.47 -9.21
C HIS A 94 -0.65 3.79 -8.50
N ILE A 95 -1.87 4.30 -8.64
CA ILE A 95 -2.32 5.48 -7.87
C ILE A 95 -2.35 5.15 -6.39
N SER A 96 -3.02 4.07 -5.98
CA SER A 96 -3.11 3.68 -4.58
C SER A 96 -1.73 3.33 -3.99
N SER A 97 -0.86 2.68 -4.77
CA SER A 97 0.53 2.42 -4.40
C SER A 97 1.29 3.71 -4.08
N PHE A 98 1.16 4.71 -4.96
CA PHE A 98 1.81 6.01 -4.76
C PHE A 98 1.26 6.73 -3.52
N MET A 99 -0.05 6.69 -3.28
CA MET A 99 -0.68 7.27 -2.08
C MET A 99 -0.19 6.63 -0.78
N CYS A 100 0.19 5.35 -0.82
CA CYS A 100 0.72 4.62 0.33
C CYS A 100 2.25 4.71 0.43
N ASP A 101 2.93 5.41 -0.48
CA ASP A 101 4.39 5.37 -0.66
C ASP A 101 4.94 3.96 -0.97
N PHE A 102 4.08 3.02 -1.36
CA PHE A 102 4.45 1.65 -1.71
C PHE A 102 4.93 1.61 -3.16
N GLU A 103 6.22 1.41 -3.39
CA GLU A 103 6.71 1.23 -4.76
C GLU A 103 6.02 0.02 -5.40
N GLY A 104 5.25 0.26 -6.49
CA GLY A 104 4.25 -0.69 -6.97
C GLY A 104 4.81 -2.05 -7.39
N PHE A 105 5.99 -2.11 -8.02
CA PHE A 105 6.57 -3.39 -8.43
C PHE A 105 7.15 -4.17 -7.25
N ARG A 106 7.89 -3.50 -6.37
CA ARG A 106 8.46 -4.11 -5.15
C ARG A 106 7.35 -4.67 -4.26
N TRP A 107 6.35 -3.85 -3.95
CA TRP A 107 5.29 -4.25 -3.03
C TRP A 107 4.37 -5.33 -3.60
N ARG A 108 4.16 -5.38 -4.91
CA ARG A 108 3.41 -6.49 -5.53
C ARG A 108 4.12 -7.83 -5.33
N TRP A 109 5.43 -7.88 -5.52
CA TRP A 109 6.20 -9.11 -5.32
C TRP A 109 6.26 -9.51 -3.84
N SER A 110 6.54 -8.57 -2.95
CA SER A 110 6.55 -8.80 -1.52
C SER A 110 5.19 -9.32 -1.04
N HIS A 111 4.10 -8.70 -1.47
CA HIS A 111 2.74 -9.09 -1.09
C HIS A 111 2.33 -10.47 -1.66
N THR A 112 2.73 -10.80 -2.87
CA THR A 112 2.55 -12.13 -3.44
C THR A 112 3.31 -13.17 -2.62
N PHE A 113 4.53 -12.84 -2.20
CA PHE A 113 5.34 -13.70 -1.36
C PHE A 113 4.74 -13.87 0.03
N HIS A 114 4.23 -12.78 0.64
CA HIS A 114 3.50 -12.81 1.89
C HIS A 114 2.34 -13.81 1.86
N HIS A 115 1.50 -13.81 0.81
CA HIS A 115 0.41 -14.78 0.69
C HIS A 115 0.86 -16.22 0.56
N SER A 116 2.04 -16.48 0.03
CA SER A 116 2.59 -17.84 -0.08
C SER A 116 3.31 -18.32 1.18
N LYS A 117 3.74 -17.38 2.03
CA LYS A 117 4.56 -17.61 3.23
C LYS A 117 3.99 -16.94 4.47
N THR A 118 2.68 -16.71 4.50
CA THR A 118 2.00 -16.01 5.59
C THR A 118 2.35 -16.61 6.95
N LEU A 119 2.74 -15.73 7.89
CA LEU A 119 3.16 -16.05 9.27
C LEU A 119 4.44 -16.92 9.38
N GLN A 120 5.12 -17.21 8.30
CA GLN A 120 6.42 -17.86 8.36
C GLN A 120 7.50 -16.79 8.62
N THR A 121 7.67 -16.44 9.89
CA THR A 121 8.61 -15.39 10.33
C THR A 121 10.01 -15.93 10.62
N GLU A 122 10.18 -17.26 10.68
CA GLU A 122 11.48 -17.90 10.75
C GLU A 122 12.23 -17.65 9.43
N ASP A 123 13.52 -17.32 9.51
CA ASP A 123 14.36 -16.99 8.37
C ASP A 123 13.91 -15.78 7.53
N ASP A 124 13.17 -14.83 8.14
CA ASP A 124 12.69 -13.61 7.47
C ASP A 124 11.85 -13.85 6.19
N TYR A 125 11.13 -14.96 6.11
CA TYR A 125 10.31 -15.26 4.93
C TYR A 125 9.13 -14.30 4.75
N ASP A 126 8.43 -13.96 5.84
CA ASP A 126 7.30 -13.02 5.76
C ASP A 126 7.72 -11.62 6.19
N HIS A 127 8.11 -10.80 5.22
CA HIS A 127 8.57 -9.44 5.46
C HIS A 127 7.45 -8.42 5.70
N GLU A 128 6.18 -8.79 5.51
CA GLU A 128 5.04 -7.89 5.73
C GLU A 128 4.49 -8.02 7.15
N ILE A 129 4.69 -9.17 7.78
CA ILE A 129 4.32 -9.37 9.17
C ILE A 129 5.55 -9.19 10.05
N GLN A 130 5.57 -8.09 10.74
CA GLN A 130 6.45 -7.94 11.90
C GLN A 130 5.71 -8.53 13.11
N VAL A 131 6.24 -9.60 13.68
CA VAL A 131 5.80 -10.04 15.00
C VAL A 131 6.18 -8.94 15.97
N SER A 132 5.24 -8.03 16.22
CA SER A 132 5.45 -6.92 17.12
C SER A 132 5.71 -7.47 18.52
N ARG A 133 6.86 -7.13 19.07
CA ARG A 133 7.15 -7.40 20.46
C ARG A 133 6.24 -6.52 21.31
N PRO A 134 5.65 -7.02 22.43
CA PRO A 134 4.77 -6.24 23.30
C PRO A 134 5.36 -4.92 23.80
N ILE A 135 6.68 -4.79 23.75
CA ILE A 135 7.47 -3.63 24.22
C ILE A 135 7.41 -2.43 23.23
N GLU A 136 6.85 -2.59 22.04
CA GLU A 136 6.82 -1.50 21.03
C GLU A 136 5.59 -0.59 21.13
N LEU A 137 4.81 -0.66 22.24
CA LEU A 137 3.73 0.30 22.50
C LEU A 137 4.22 1.75 22.46
N PHE A 138 5.42 2.02 22.96
CA PHE A 138 6.02 3.35 22.88
C PHE A 138 6.29 3.76 21.43
N ALA A 139 6.86 2.87 20.62
CA ALA A 139 7.07 3.12 19.19
C ALA A 139 5.73 3.30 18.45
N PHE A 140 4.69 2.56 18.83
CA PHE A 140 3.34 2.76 18.31
C PHE A 140 2.82 4.18 18.62
N PHE A 141 2.94 4.65 19.85
CA PHE A 141 2.54 6.02 20.19
C PHE A 141 3.38 7.08 19.51
N LEU A 142 4.67 6.84 19.28
CA LEU A 142 5.52 7.75 18.53
C LEU A 142 5.06 7.95 17.07
N ASN A 143 4.41 6.98 16.46
CA ASN A 143 3.86 7.11 15.10
C ASN A 143 2.78 8.19 14.98
N PHE A 144 2.15 8.60 16.08
CA PHE A 144 1.18 9.70 16.10
C PHE A 144 1.84 11.09 16.26
N ILE A 145 3.15 11.14 16.52
CA ILE A 145 3.86 12.41 16.66
C ILE A 145 4.52 12.71 15.30
N PRO A 146 4.14 13.83 14.65
CA PRO A 146 4.77 14.22 13.38
C PRO A 146 6.30 14.27 13.50
N LEU A 147 7.00 13.86 12.45
CA LEU A 147 8.45 13.88 12.33
C LEU A 147 9.25 12.83 13.12
N THR A 148 8.60 11.99 13.95
CA THR A 148 9.33 10.90 14.62
C THR A 148 9.92 9.88 13.65
N ASP A 149 9.31 9.75 12.47
CA ASP A 149 9.86 8.95 11.37
C ASP A 149 11.26 9.42 10.93
N LEU A 150 11.60 10.70 11.11
CA LEU A 150 12.93 11.21 10.82
C LEU A 150 14.00 10.69 11.81
N LEU A 151 13.59 10.30 13.01
CA LEU A 151 14.50 9.71 14.01
C LEU A 151 14.84 8.25 13.65
N TYR A 152 14.00 7.59 12.84
CA TYR A 152 14.18 6.21 12.42
C TYR A 152 14.11 6.06 10.89
N PRO A 153 14.97 6.74 10.13
CA PRO A 153 14.89 6.81 8.66
C PRO A 153 14.96 5.43 7.97
N HIS A 154 15.56 4.43 8.63
CA HIS A 154 15.64 3.07 8.11
C HIS A 154 14.29 2.32 8.13
N LYS A 155 13.32 2.78 8.91
CA LYS A 155 11.94 2.24 8.96
C LYS A 155 11.01 2.95 7.98
N LEU A 156 11.44 4.06 7.37
CA LEU A 156 10.63 4.81 6.41
C LEU A 156 10.56 4.11 5.07
N ILE A 157 9.35 3.84 4.62
CA ILE A 157 9.07 3.29 3.27
C ILE A 157 9.64 4.23 2.19
N LYS A 158 9.50 5.53 2.36
CA LYS A 158 10.09 6.54 1.46
C LYS A 158 11.60 6.41 1.33
N PHE A 159 12.28 6.06 2.41
CA PHE A 159 13.74 5.87 2.38
C PHE A 159 14.15 4.61 1.61
N GLU A 160 13.33 3.56 1.67
CA GLU A 160 13.50 2.38 0.82
C GLU A 160 13.36 2.76 -0.67
N VAL A 161 12.29 3.49 -1.03
CA VAL A 161 12.09 3.99 -2.40
C VAL A 161 13.26 4.85 -2.87
N LEU A 162 13.77 5.73 -2.00
CA LEU A 162 14.94 6.55 -2.31
C LEU A 162 16.18 5.70 -2.58
N LYS A 163 16.47 4.68 -1.75
CA LYS A 163 17.59 3.75 -1.98
C LYS A 163 17.44 3.06 -3.35
N HIS A 164 16.25 2.57 -3.68
CA HIS A 164 15.99 1.89 -4.94
C HIS A 164 16.17 2.84 -6.14
N ALA A 165 15.78 4.11 -6.02
CA ALA A 165 15.99 5.11 -7.07
C ALA A 165 17.48 5.34 -7.38
N PHE A 166 18.36 5.14 -6.40
CA PHE A 166 19.82 5.16 -6.58
C PHE A 166 20.43 3.79 -6.94
N GLY A 167 19.58 2.78 -7.20
CA GLY A 167 20.04 1.44 -7.56
C GLY A 167 20.55 0.59 -6.38
N LYS A 168 20.32 1.03 -5.14
CA LYS A 168 20.65 0.29 -3.93
C LYS A 168 19.43 -0.51 -3.47
N PHE A 169 19.33 -1.75 -3.91
CA PHE A 169 18.21 -2.61 -3.56
C PHE A 169 18.31 -3.14 -2.13
N THR A 170 17.15 -3.30 -1.50
CA THR A 170 17.04 -3.93 -0.18
C THR A 170 17.01 -5.45 -0.30
N PRO A 171 17.43 -6.21 0.73
CA PRO A 171 17.40 -7.67 0.72
C PRO A 171 16.02 -8.26 0.38
N VAL A 172 14.94 -7.59 0.76
CA VAL A 172 13.57 -8.01 0.44
C VAL A 172 13.36 -8.21 -1.06
N ILE A 173 13.93 -7.34 -1.91
CA ILE A 173 13.83 -7.48 -3.37
C ILE A 173 14.57 -8.72 -3.86
N ASP A 174 15.73 -9.05 -3.27
CA ASP A 174 16.50 -10.21 -3.67
C ASP A 174 15.81 -11.53 -3.33
N ILE A 175 14.98 -11.52 -2.28
CA ILE A 175 14.22 -12.69 -1.81
C ILE A 175 12.89 -12.82 -2.55
N THR A 176 12.18 -11.71 -2.77
CA THR A 176 10.78 -11.74 -3.22
C THR A 176 10.61 -11.52 -4.72
N ALA A 177 11.49 -10.75 -5.37
CA ALA A 177 11.31 -10.33 -6.75
C ALA A 177 12.29 -11.01 -7.73
N PRO A 178 11.84 -11.40 -8.95
CA PRO A 178 12.74 -11.82 -10.02
C PRO A 178 13.75 -10.73 -10.39
N LYS A 179 14.95 -11.15 -10.82
CA LYS A 179 16.03 -10.20 -11.18
C LYS A 179 15.62 -9.21 -12.28
N GLU A 180 14.77 -9.63 -13.19
CA GLU A 180 14.26 -8.84 -14.32
C GLU A 180 13.39 -7.67 -13.85
N GLU A 181 12.75 -7.79 -12.71
CA GLU A 181 11.89 -6.73 -12.13
C GLU A 181 12.68 -5.58 -11.51
N LYS A 182 13.96 -5.79 -11.16
CA LYS A 182 14.81 -4.74 -10.57
C LYS A 182 14.86 -3.47 -11.41
N LYS A 183 14.87 -3.62 -12.75
CA LYS A 183 14.87 -2.45 -13.64
C LYS A 183 13.55 -1.67 -13.54
N LYS A 184 12.41 -2.34 -13.42
CA LYS A 184 11.10 -1.69 -13.24
C LYS A 184 11.02 -1.00 -11.90
N ILE A 185 11.46 -1.66 -10.82
CA ILE A 185 11.53 -1.09 -9.47
C ILE A 185 12.39 0.18 -9.45
N LEU A 186 13.57 0.14 -10.07
CA LEU A 186 14.46 1.29 -10.19
C LEU A 186 13.78 2.50 -10.83
N TRP A 187 13.17 2.30 -12.02
CA TRP A 187 12.56 3.39 -12.75
C TRP A 187 11.29 3.92 -12.09
N ASN A 188 10.48 3.05 -11.51
CA ASN A 188 9.29 3.46 -10.79
C ASN A 188 9.64 4.20 -9.49
N SER A 189 10.69 3.78 -8.79
CA SER A 189 11.22 4.51 -7.63
C SER A 189 11.72 5.91 -8.01
N ARG A 190 12.40 6.05 -9.16
CA ARG A 190 12.81 7.37 -9.70
C ARG A 190 11.61 8.25 -10.03
N LEU A 191 10.55 7.66 -10.60
CA LEU A 191 9.31 8.38 -10.87
C LEU A 191 8.69 8.91 -9.57
N TYR A 192 8.63 8.09 -8.51
CA TYR A 192 8.12 8.52 -7.20
C TYR A 192 8.93 9.69 -6.64
N VAL A 193 10.26 9.57 -6.63
CA VAL A 193 11.16 10.65 -6.17
C VAL A 193 10.95 11.92 -7.00
N PHE A 194 10.83 11.79 -8.31
CA PHE A 194 10.57 12.93 -9.20
C PHE A 194 9.25 13.63 -8.85
N ILE A 195 8.17 12.87 -8.63
CA ILE A 195 6.87 13.44 -8.26
C ILE A 195 6.96 14.12 -6.91
N TRP A 196 7.58 13.50 -5.90
CA TRP A 196 7.75 14.11 -4.57
C TRP A 196 8.51 15.44 -4.65
N LEU A 197 9.61 15.48 -5.39
CA LEU A 197 10.40 16.70 -5.56
C LEU A 197 9.61 17.78 -6.31
N SER A 198 8.81 17.39 -7.32
CA SER A 198 7.96 18.33 -8.06
C SER A 198 6.88 18.94 -7.17
N VAL A 199 6.22 18.13 -6.34
CA VAL A 199 5.21 18.63 -5.38
C VAL A 199 5.85 19.54 -4.34
N LEU A 200 7.01 19.17 -3.78
CA LEU A 200 7.73 20.01 -2.83
C LEU A 200 8.16 21.36 -3.45
N SER A 201 8.60 21.34 -4.71
CA SER A 201 8.94 22.56 -5.45
C SER A 201 7.74 23.50 -5.61
N LEU A 202 6.54 22.97 -5.86
CA LEU A 202 5.32 23.76 -6.00
C LEU A 202 4.82 24.39 -4.68
N ILE A 203 5.20 23.81 -3.54
CA ILE A 203 4.83 24.35 -2.21
C ILE A 203 5.70 25.55 -1.84
N HIS A 204 6.86 25.71 -2.46
CA HIS A 204 7.81 26.79 -2.19
C HIS A 204 7.70 28.00 -3.15
N ILE A 205 6.74 27.97 -4.10
CA ILE A 205 6.40 29.09 -4.97
C ILE A 205 5.17 29.80 -4.41
#